data_96f719e42c9d8d9bcfdf9111efe37468
#
_entry.id   96f719e42c9d8d9bcfdf9111efe37468
#
_cell.length_a   1.000
_cell.length_b   1.000
_cell.length_c   1.000
_cell.angle_alpha   90.00
_cell.angle_beta   90.00
_cell.angle_gamma   90.00
#
_symmetry.space_group_name_H-M   'P 1'
#
loop_
_entity.id
_entity.type
_entity.pdbx_description
1 polymer ?
#
loop_
_entity_poly.entity_id
_entity_poly.type
_entity_poly.pdbx_seq_one_letter_code
_entity_poly.pdbx_strand_id
1 'polypeptide(L)'
;MKIFSSFDTKLRQKKLKEVQDLYGVDKVIVLSKSGLFLFLKVVPKLLGSIIIMVVTIVISNWIFWTSQETYTIYVLIGVVFVLLTFAWPVIKHIVDYYMDFALVTPKALIMFNQTWIFKKDMATVDVEKIKTILVKKRNFLYSIFNNWDLIFLSEWDSNNFWEIILFFIYKPEEKKDKISKIIWYAV
;
A
#
# COMPACT_ATOMS: atom_id res chain seq x y z
N MET A 1 12.70 25.60 3.36
CA MET A 1 11.40 25.03 3.71
C MET A 1 11.13 23.87 2.76
N LYS A 2 11.12 22.61 3.22
CA LYS A 2 10.87 21.45 2.35
C LYS A 2 9.37 21.29 2.16
N ILE A 3 8.84 21.81 1.06
CA ILE A 3 7.41 21.76 0.73
C ILE A 3 6.88 20.32 0.57
N PHE A 4 7.77 19.36 0.30
CA PHE A 4 7.45 17.95 0.10
C PHE A 4 8.16 16.99 1.09
N SER A 5 8.30 17.41 2.35
CA SER A 5 8.93 16.54 3.38
C SER A 5 8.16 15.21 3.62
N SER A 6 6.89 15.16 3.27
CA SER A 6 6.07 13.93 3.32
C SER A 6 6.33 12.96 2.16
N PHE A 7 7.00 13.40 1.08
CA PHE A 7 7.37 12.58 -0.09
C PHE A 7 8.82 12.09 -0.05
N ASP A 8 9.34 11.78 1.12
CA ASP A 8 10.66 11.19 1.21
C ASP A 8 10.63 9.72 0.80
N THR A 9 10.92 9.43 -0.47
CA THR A 9 11.03 8.06 -1.01
C THR A 9 12.07 7.22 -0.26
N LYS A 10 13.01 7.86 0.43
CA LYS A 10 14.04 7.22 1.25
C LYS A 10 13.61 7.04 2.72
N LEU A 11 12.39 7.50 3.08
CA LEU A 11 11.92 7.45 4.46
C LEU A 11 12.00 6.02 5.03
N ARG A 12 11.54 5.01 4.28
CA ARG A 12 11.60 3.62 4.70
C ARG A 12 13.03 3.18 5.01
N GLN A 13 13.97 3.51 4.13
CA GLN A 13 15.39 3.16 4.33
C GLN A 13 15.99 3.91 5.51
N LYS A 14 15.66 5.21 5.65
CA LYS A 14 16.14 6.03 6.77
C LYS A 14 15.62 5.49 8.10
N LYS A 15 14.31 5.21 8.19
CA LYS A 15 13.68 4.68 9.42
C LYS A 15 14.14 3.26 9.73
N LEU A 16 14.33 2.44 8.70
CA LEU A 16 14.89 1.11 8.88
C LEU A 16 16.30 1.19 9.47
N LYS A 17 17.17 2.01 8.90
CA LYS A 17 18.54 2.18 9.40
C LYS A 17 18.55 2.70 10.84
N GLU A 18 17.78 3.73 11.15
CA GLU A 18 17.64 4.29 12.48
C GLU A 18 17.23 3.22 13.52
N VAL A 19 16.30 2.35 13.18
CA VAL A 19 15.82 1.28 14.06
C VAL A 19 16.82 0.10 14.11
N GLN A 20 17.48 -0.21 13.00
CA GLN A 20 18.54 -1.23 12.98
C GLN A 20 19.77 -0.83 13.79
N ASP A 21 20.12 0.46 13.80
CA ASP A 21 21.22 0.99 14.62
C ASP A 21 20.90 0.85 16.13
N LEU A 22 19.61 0.89 16.51
CA LEU A 22 19.16 0.75 17.91
C LEU A 22 19.06 -0.71 18.37
N TYR A 23 18.54 -1.61 17.53
CA TYR A 23 18.18 -2.99 17.94
C TYR A 23 19.06 -4.06 17.29
N GLY A 24 19.86 -3.72 16.30
CA GLY A 24 20.61 -4.65 15.47
C GLY A 24 19.85 -5.09 14.21
N VAL A 25 20.59 -5.41 13.15
CA VAL A 25 20.04 -5.74 11.83
C VAL A 25 19.14 -6.98 11.88
N ASP A 26 19.55 -8.00 12.65
CA ASP A 26 18.87 -9.29 12.72
C ASP A 26 17.57 -9.25 13.55
N LYS A 27 17.40 -8.20 14.36
CA LYS A 27 16.24 -8.03 15.25
C LYS A 27 15.17 -7.09 14.70
N VAL A 28 15.30 -6.66 13.45
CA VAL A 28 14.35 -5.74 12.82
C VAL A 28 13.82 -6.33 11.51
N ILE A 29 12.52 -6.47 11.40
CA ILE A 29 11.87 -6.95 10.17
C ILE A 29 11.04 -5.84 9.55
N VAL A 30 11.22 -5.63 8.23
CA VAL A 30 10.39 -4.72 7.43
C VAL A 30 9.25 -5.51 6.80
N LEU A 31 8.04 -5.04 7.02
CA LEU A 31 6.83 -5.51 6.36
C LEU A 31 6.36 -4.43 5.39
N SER A 32 6.37 -4.74 4.11
CA SER A 32 5.91 -3.82 3.05
C SER A 32 5.02 -4.58 2.08
N LYS A 33 4.15 -3.85 1.39
CA LYS A 33 3.30 -4.40 0.34
C LYS A 33 4.15 -5.02 -0.77
N SER A 34 3.69 -6.13 -1.33
CA SER A 34 4.37 -6.79 -2.44
C SER A 34 4.04 -6.12 -3.78
N GLY A 35 4.86 -6.41 -4.81
CA GLY A 35 4.60 -5.94 -6.18
C GLY A 35 3.23 -6.38 -6.74
N LEU A 36 2.67 -7.48 -6.23
CA LEU A 36 1.31 -7.92 -6.59
C LEU A 36 0.25 -6.85 -6.28
N PHE A 37 0.44 -6.06 -5.22
CA PHE A 37 -0.44 -4.93 -4.90
C PHE A 37 -0.49 -3.93 -6.06
N LEU A 38 0.67 -3.53 -6.61
CA LEU A 38 0.71 -2.62 -7.75
C LEU A 38 0.04 -3.25 -8.97
N PHE A 39 0.36 -4.51 -9.26
CA PHE A 39 -0.24 -5.20 -10.40
C PHE A 39 -1.77 -5.22 -10.30
N LEU A 40 -2.34 -5.63 -9.19
CA LEU A 40 -3.79 -5.75 -9.02
C LEU A 40 -4.53 -4.42 -8.86
N LYS A 41 -3.85 -3.37 -8.37
CA LYS A 41 -4.50 -2.07 -8.12
C LYS A 41 -4.24 -1.04 -9.21
N VAL A 42 -3.11 -1.10 -9.89
CA VAL A 42 -2.69 -0.13 -10.91
C VAL A 42 -3.03 -0.61 -12.31
N VAL A 43 -2.67 -1.85 -12.67
CA VAL A 43 -2.85 -2.36 -14.04
C VAL A 43 -4.31 -2.34 -14.52
N PRO A 44 -5.34 -2.80 -13.75
CA PRO A 44 -6.71 -2.72 -14.21
C PRO A 44 -7.20 -1.29 -14.43
N LYS A 45 -6.71 -0.33 -13.64
CA LYS A 45 -7.06 1.08 -13.80
C LYS A 45 -6.45 1.68 -15.05
N LEU A 46 -5.19 1.35 -15.35
CA LEU A 46 -4.53 1.76 -16.59
C LEU A 46 -5.23 1.17 -17.81
N LEU A 47 -5.55 -0.12 -17.79
CA LEU A 47 -6.30 -0.75 -18.89
C LEU A 47 -7.69 -0.12 -19.05
N GLY A 48 -8.40 0.11 -17.95
CA GLY A 48 -9.70 0.80 -17.97
C GLY A 48 -9.61 2.20 -18.56
N SER A 49 -8.56 2.97 -18.21
CA SER A 49 -8.36 4.30 -18.76
C SER A 49 -8.12 4.28 -20.28
N ILE A 50 -7.35 3.32 -20.76
CA ILE A 50 -7.09 3.14 -22.21
C ILE A 50 -8.39 2.80 -22.93
N ILE A 51 -9.19 1.86 -22.40
CA ILE A 51 -10.46 1.48 -23.00
C ILE A 51 -11.41 2.68 -23.08
N ILE A 52 -11.57 3.44 -21.99
CA ILE A 52 -12.45 4.61 -21.97
C ILE A 52 -11.96 5.68 -22.94
N MET A 53 -10.64 5.90 -23.02
CA MET A 53 -10.06 6.85 -23.97
C MET A 53 -10.37 6.45 -25.42
N VAL A 54 -10.20 5.18 -25.78
CA VAL A 54 -10.52 4.66 -27.12
C VAL A 54 -12.02 4.83 -27.41
N VAL A 55 -12.87 4.47 -26.46
CA VAL A 55 -14.33 4.62 -26.60
C VAL A 55 -14.71 6.09 -26.77
N THR A 56 -14.11 7.00 -26.02
CA THR A 56 -14.36 8.45 -26.17
C THR A 56 -13.98 8.95 -27.56
N ILE A 57 -12.85 8.54 -28.09
CA ILE A 57 -12.39 8.91 -29.44
C ILE A 57 -13.37 8.38 -30.51
N VAL A 58 -13.75 7.11 -30.41
CA VAL A 58 -14.67 6.47 -31.37
C VAL A 58 -16.03 7.14 -31.35
N ILE A 59 -16.61 7.37 -30.18
CA ILE A 59 -17.91 8.02 -30.03
C ILE A 59 -17.87 9.46 -30.52
N SER A 60 -16.83 10.22 -30.15
CA SER A 60 -16.67 11.60 -30.61
C SER A 60 -16.55 11.68 -32.14
N ASN A 61 -15.81 10.75 -32.75
CA ASN A 61 -15.68 10.70 -34.20
C ASN A 61 -17.02 10.37 -34.89
N TRP A 62 -17.82 9.48 -34.32
CA TRP A 62 -19.14 9.11 -34.86
C TRP A 62 -20.19 10.22 -34.76
N ILE A 63 -20.21 10.95 -33.60
CA ILE A 63 -21.21 12.01 -33.37
C ILE A 63 -20.84 13.31 -34.09
N PHE A 64 -19.57 13.68 -34.16
CA PHE A 64 -19.11 14.99 -34.67
C PHE A 64 -18.40 14.88 -36.02
N TRP A 65 -18.85 13.96 -36.87
CA TRP A 65 -18.28 13.73 -38.21
C TRP A 65 -18.19 15.00 -39.08
N THR A 66 -19.03 16.01 -38.86
CA THR A 66 -19.15 17.18 -39.71
C THR A 66 -18.41 18.43 -39.20
N SER A 67 -17.93 18.46 -37.93
CA SER A 67 -17.32 19.63 -37.32
C SER A 67 -16.03 19.27 -36.59
N GLN A 68 -14.89 19.59 -37.22
CA GLN A 68 -13.57 19.29 -36.70
C GLN A 68 -13.26 20.03 -35.37
N GLU A 69 -13.72 21.27 -35.23
CA GLU A 69 -13.51 22.04 -34.02
C GLU A 69 -14.23 21.45 -32.84
N THR A 70 -15.51 21.10 -33.03
CA THR A 70 -16.33 20.50 -31.99
C THR A 70 -15.78 19.13 -31.56
N TYR A 71 -15.34 18.30 -32.51
CA TYR A 71 -14.68 17.03 -32.25
C TYR A 71 -13.45 17.21 -31.33
N THR A 72 -12.57 18.15 -31.67
CA THR A 72 -11.34 18.40 -30.90
C THR A 72 -11.64 18.80 -29.44
N ILE A 73 -12.66 19.64 -29.22
CA ILE A 73 -13.06 20.05 -27.89
C ILE A 73 -13.56 18.86 -27.06
N TYR A 74 -14.42 18.02 -27.64
CA TYR A 74 -14.95 16.83 -26.92
C TYR A 74 -13.89 15.79 -26.61
N VAL A 75 -12.96 15.55 -27.53
CA VAL A 75 -11.81 14.66 -27.27
C VAL A 75 -10.94 15.24 -26.15
N LEU A 76 -10.65 16.53 -26.15
CA LEU A 76 -9.87 17.18 -25.09
C LEU A 76 -10.55 17.05 -23.72
N ILE A 77 -11.86 17.33 -23.65
CA ILE A 77 -12.64 17.17 -22.41
C ILE A 77 -12.59 15.71 -21.94
N GLY A 78 -12.77 14.74 -22.85
CA GLY A 78 -12.69 13.33 -22.53
C GLY A 78 -11.32 12.90 -22.00
N VAL A 79 -10.23 13.36 -22.61
CA VAL A 79 -8.87 13.10 -22.15
C VAL A 79 -8.64 13.68 -20.75
N VAL A 80 -9.05 14.92 -20.51
CA VAL A 80 -8.93 15.57 -19.19
C VAL A 80 -9.72 14.78 -18.14
N PHE A 81 -10.95 14.36 -18.48
CA PHE A 81 -11.77 13.56 -17.58
C PHE A 81 -11.13 12.21 -17.23
N VAL A 82 -10.57 11.51 -18.23
CA VAL A 82 -9.85 10.25 -18.02
C VAL A 82 -8.63 10.47 -17.13
N LEU A 83 -7.84 11.50 -17.39
CA LEU A 83 -6.67 11.83 -16.57
C LEU A 83 -7.06 12.10 -15.11
N LEU A 84 -8.08 12.92 -14.87
CA LEU A 84 -8.54 13.22 -13.52
C LEU A 84 -9.09 12.01 -12.79
N THR A 85 -9.84 11.14 -13.48
CA THR A 85 -10.53 10.01 -12.88
C THR A 85 -9.59 8.83 -12.58
N PHE A 86 -8.63 8.58 -13.47
CA PHE A 86 -7.76 7.41 -13.38
C PHE A 86 -6.35 7.70 -12.89
N ALA A 87 -5.75 8.83 -13.26
CA ALA A 87 -4.40 9.16 -12.84
C ALA A 87 -4.31 9.35 -11.33
N TRP A 88 -5.29 10.02 -10.73
CA TRP A 88 -5.31 10.24 -9.28
C TRP A 88 -5.30 8.96 -8.44
N PRO A 89 -6.21 7.97 -8.67
CA PRO A 89 -6.16 6.69 -7.97
C PRO A 89 -4.89 5.88 -8.24
N VAL A 90 -4.32 5.97 -9.44
CA VAL A 90 -3.05 5.30 -9.77
C VAL A 90 -1.91 5.89 -8.95
N ILE A 91 -1.78 7.22 -8.94
CA ILE A 91 -0.78 7.93 -8.13
C ILE A 91 -0.94 7.54 -6.65
N LYS A 92 -2.18 7.56 -6.12
CA LYS A 92 -2.43 7.14 -4.75
C LYS A 92 -1.93 5.72 -4.47
N HIS A 93 -2.24 4.75 -5.32
CA HIS A 93 -1.78 3.38 -5.10
C HIS A 93 -0.26 3.21 -5.20
N ILE A 94 0.39 4.00 -6.05
CA ILE A 94 1.86 4.02 -6.11
C ILE A 94 2.43 4.59 -4.79
N VAL A 95 1.85 5.67 -4.28
CA VAL A 95 2.24 6.27 -2.99
C VAL A 95 2.01 5.29 -1.85
N ASP A 96 0.83 4.65 -1.78
CA ASP A 96 0.51 3.63 -0.78
C ASP A 96 1.50 2.45 -0.81
N TYR A 97 1.98 2.06 -1.99
CA TYR A 97 2.96 0.99 -2.13
C TYR A 97 4.33 1.33 -1.54
N TYR A 98 4.81 2.54 -1.77
CA TYR A 98 6.13 2.96 -1.30
C TYR A 98 6.15 3.45 0.14
N MET A 99 5.04 4.04 0.60
CA MET A 99 4.98 4.75 1.89
C MET A 99 4.34 3.93 3.00
N ASP A 100 3.50 2.92 2.66
CA ASP A 100 2.93 2.04 3.67
C ASP A 100 3.89 0.89 3.96
N PHE A 101 4.40 0.87 5.17
CA PHE A 101 5.24 -0.21 5.67
C PHE A 101 5.15 -0.29 7.19
N ALA A 102 5.52 -1.42 7.74
CA ALA A 102 5.66 -1.59 9.18
C ALA A 102 7.06 -2.12 9.52
N LEU A 103 7.57 -1.69 10.65
CA LEU A 103 8.81 -2.16 11.24
C LEU A 103 8.46 -2.96 12.49
N VAL A 104 8.89 -4.21 12.53
CA VAL A 104 8.76 -5.06 13.71
C VAL A 104 10.11 -5.06 14.42
N THR A 105 10.09 -4.71 15.69
CA THR A 105 11.24 -4.68 16.59
C THR A 105 10.97 -5.58 17.80
N PRO A 106 11.97 -5.88 18.64
CA PRO A 106 11.74 -6.63 19.89
C PRO A 106 10.80 -5.93 20.88
N LYS A 107 10.64 -4.61 20.80
CA LYS A 107 9.83 -3.84 21.75
C LYS A 107 8.50 -3.35 21.18
N ALA A 108 8.43 -3.08 19.87
CA ALA A 108 7.26 -2.46 19.27
C ALA A 108 7.07 -2.83 17.79
N LEU A 109 5.82 -2.83 17.38
CA LEU A 109 5.39 -2.78 15.98
C LEU A 109 5.12 -1.31 15.61
N ILE A 110 5.93 -0.75 14.72
CA ILE A 110 5.83 0.63 14.25
C ILE A 110 5.24 0.62 12.85
N MET A 111 4.08 1.21 12.69
CA MET A 111 3.37 1.27 11.40
C MET A 111 3.45 2.67 10.82
N PHE A 112 3.73 2.72 9.54
CA PHE A 112 3.66 3.93 8.73
C PHE A 112 2.57 3.73 7.69
N ASN A 113 1.54 4.54 7.76
CA ASN A 113 0.39 4.47 6.84
C ASN A 113 0.20 5.84 6.18
N GLN A 114 0.10 5.84 4.86
CA GLN A 114 -0.17 7.04 4.09
C GLN A 114 -1.68 7.12 3.81
N THR A 115 -2.41 7.80 4.66
CA THR A 115 -3.87 7.94 4.53
C THR A 115 -4.24 8.82 3.33
N TRP A 116 -3.45 9.84 3.04
CA TRP A 116 -3.58 10.75 1.90
C TRP A 116 -2.20 11.11 1.36
N ILE A 117 -2.12 11.67 0.14
CA ILE A 117 -0.84 12.05 -0.47
C ILE A 117 0.02 12.91 0.48
N PHE A 118 -0.62 13.76 1.27
CA PHE A 118 0.06 14.67 2.22
C PHE A 118 -0.13 14.28 3.69
N LYS A 119 -1.00 13.29 4.00
CA LYS A 119 -1.29 12.89 5.38
C LYS A 119 -0.66 11.54 5.68
N LYS A 120 0.23 11.56 6.64
CA LYS A 120 0.96 10.39 7.11
C LYS A 120 0.60 10.13 8.56
N ASP A 121 0.14 8.94 8.82
CA ASP A 121 -0.16 8.47 10.17
C ASP A 121 0.95 7.48 10.60
N MET A 122 1.37 7.60 11.83
CA MET A 122 2.30 6.66 12.44
C MET A 122 1.65 6.12 13.71
N ALA A 123 1.60 4.82 13.81
CA ALA A 123 1.12 4.14 14.99
C ALA A 123 2.20 3.20 15.52
N THR A 124 2.35 3.17 16.84
CA THR A 124 3.29 2.27 17.53
C THR A 124 2.49 1.44 18.50
N VAL A 125 2.68 0.13 18.43
CA VAL A 125 2.05 -0.84 19.33
C VAL A 125 3.14 -1.63 20.03
N ASP A 126 3.13 -1.66 21.35
CA ASP A 126 4.07 -2.43 22.12
C ASP A 126 3.89 -3.93 21.88
N VAL A 127 4.98 -4.64 21.76
CA VAL A 127 4.99 -6.08 21.48
C VAL A 127 4.24 -6.87 22.58
N GLU A 128 4.35 -6.45 23.84
CA GLU A 128 3.66 -7.08 24.96
C GLU A 128 2.13 -7.11 24.81
N LYS A 129 1.59 -6.13 24.07
CA LYS A 129 0.15 -6.06 23.76
C LYS A 129 -0.26 -6.95 22.58
N ILE A 130 0.69 -7.49 21.82
CA ILE A 130 0.40 -8.38 20.68
C ILE A 130 0.20 -9.80 21.21
N LYS A 131 -1.02 -10.29 21.13
CA LYS A 131 -1.37 -11.64 21.63
C LYS A 131 -1.24 -12.72 20.56
N THR A 132 -1.53 -12.38 19.32
CA THR A 132 -1.57 -13.38 18.25
C THR A 132 -1.22 -12.75 16.92
N ILE A 133 -0.54 -13.52 16.07
CA ILE A 133 -0.24 -13.18 14.68
C ILE A 133 -0.93 -14.21 13.78
N LEU A 134 -1.86 -13.73 12.95
CA LEU A 134 -2.62 -14.57 12.03
C LEU A 134 -2.21 -14.28 10.59
N VAL A 135 -2.27 -15.30 9.76
CA VAL A 135 -2.14 -15.19 8.30
C VAL A 135 -3.51 -15.46 7.69
N LYS A 136 -4.08 -14.46 7.01
CA LYS A 136 -5.40 -14.57 6.39
C LYS A 136 -5.27 -14.73 4.88
N LYS A 137 -5.65 -15.91 4.39
CA LYS A 137 -5.76 -16.20 2.96
C LYS A 137 -7.07 -15.64 2.45
N ARG A 138 -7.03 -14.77 1.41
CA ARG A 138 -8.26 -14.17 0.88
C ARG A 138 -8.79 -14.90 -0.33
N ASN A 139 -8.04 -14.89 -1.43
CA ASN A 139 -8.51 -15.35 -2.73
C ASN A 139 -7.46 -16.24 -3.41
N PHE A 140 -7.92 -17.01 -4.40
CA PHE A 140 -7.10 -17.91 -5.20
C PHE A 140 -5.86 -17.22 -5.82
N LEU A 141 -6.03 -16.02 -6.41
CA LEU A 141 -4.92 -15.27 -6.99
C LEU A 141 -3.82 -14.92 -5.97
N TYR A 142 -4.21 -14.57 -4.75
CA TYR A 142 -3.24 -14.29 -3.69
C TYR A 142 -2.46 -15.55 -3.27
N SER A 143 -3.12 -16.71 -3.35
CA SER A 143 -2.48 -18.00 -3.04
C SER A 143 -1.44 -18.39 -4.08
N ILE A 144 -1.70 -18.18 -5.38
CA ILE A 144 -0.74 -18.46 -6.45
C ILE A 144 0.56 -17.67 -6.26
N PHE A 145 0.45 -16.38 -5.87
CA PHE A 145 1.60 -15.49 -5.70
C PHE A 145 2.16 -15.49 -4.29
N ASN A 146 1.67 -16.35 -3.40
CA ASN A 146 2.05 -16.42 -1.99
C ASN A 146 2.02 -15.05 -1.30
N ASN A 147 0.92 -14.31 -1.51
CA ASN A 147 0.68 -12.98 -0.99
C ASN A 147 -0.63 -12.98 -0.19
N TRP A 148 -0.54 -12.86 1.14
CA TRP A 148 -1.71 -12.84 2.00
C TRP A 148 -1.61 -11.68 2.99
N ASP A 149 -2.62 -11.54 3.81
CA ASP A 149 -2.64 -10.53 4.84
C ASP A 149 -2.05 -11.08 6.15
N LEU A 150 -1.26 -10.25 6.80
CA LEU A 150 -0.74 -10.51 8.13
C LEU A 150 -1.54 -9.67 9.12
N ILE A 151 -2.16 -10.34 10.10
CA ILE A 151 -3.03 -9.71 11.10
C ILE A 151 -2.38 -9.87 12.46
N PHE A 152 -2.16 -8.75 13.14
CA PHE A 152 -1.75 -8.71 14.53
C PHE A 152 -2.97 -8.42 15.38
N LEU A 153 -3.26 -9.29 16.32
CA LEU A 153 -4.29 -9.06 17.34
C LEU A 153 -3.62 -8.45 18.56
N SER A 154 -4.01 -7.24 18.88
CA SER A 154 -3.51 -6.50 20.04
C SER A 154 -4.63 -6.35 21.07
N GLU A 155 -4.29 -6.51 22.32
CA GLU A 155 -5.18 -6.24 23.45
C GLU A 155 -5.07 -4.76 23.83
N TRP A 156 -6.20 -4.05 23.78
CA TRP A 156 -6.26 -2.65 24.20
C TRP A 156 -6.81 -2.52 25.61
N ASP A 157 -7.79 -3.36 25.93
CA ASP A 157 -8.43 -3.44 27.24
C ASP A 157 -8.93 -4.88 27.43
N SER A 158 -9.20 -5.31 28.65
CA SER A 158 -9.49 -6.71 29.01
C SER A 158 -10.56 -7.41 28.15
N ASN A 159 -11.34 -6.67 27.36
CA ASN A 159 -12.41 -7.19 26.51
C ASN A 159 -12.39 -6.72 25.04
N ASN A 160 -11.44 -5.87 24.61
CA ASN A 160 -11.40 -5.34 23.26
C ASN A 160 -10.08 -5.68 22.55
N PHE A 161 -10.17 -6.41 21.44
CA PHE A 161 -9.04 -6.69 20.56
C PHE A 161 -9.04 -5.72 19.38
N TRP A 162 -7.90 -5.13 19.11
CA TRP A 162 -7.69 -4.35 17.89
C TRP A 162 -6.95 -5.20 16.86
N GLU A 163 -7.52 -5.27 15.67
CA GLU A 163 -6.90 -5.92 14.53
C GLU A 163 -6.03 -4.93 13.75
N ILE A 164 -4.74 -5.22 13.68
CA ILE A 164 -3.81 -4.52 12.83
C ILE A 164 -3.60 -5.37 11.60
N ILE A 165 -4.10 -4.94 10.46
CA ILE A 165 -4.07 -5.70 9.22
C ILE A 165 -3.05 -5.11 8.26
N LEU A 166 -2.02 -5.89 7.91
CA LEU A 166 -1.07 -5.57 6.87
C LEU A 166 -1.40 -6.37 5.61
N PHE A 167 -1.83 -5.67 4.57
CA PHE A 167 -2.29 -6.27 3.33
C PHE A 167 -1.15 -6.58 2.36
N PHE A 168 -1.33 -7.63 1.53
CA PHE A 168 -0.42 -7.97 0.42
C PHE A 168 1.02 -8.26 0.84
N ILE A 169 1.21 -8.95 1.94
CA ILE A 169 2.55 -9.33 2.39
C ILE A 169 3.03 -10.56 1.60
N TYR A 170 4.19 -10.46 0.99
CA TYR A 170 4.84 -11.59 0.32
C TYR A 170 5.40 -12.57 1.33
N LYS A 171 5.12 -13.88 1.14
CA LYS A 171 5.53 -14.98 2.02
C LYS A 171 5.21 -14.71 3.50
N PRO A 172 3.94 -14.48 3.84
CA PRO A 172 3.58 -14.04 5.18
C PRO A 172 3.82 -15.11 6.26
N GLU A 173 3.77 -16.40 5.92
CA GLU A 173 4.07 -17.49 6.86
C GLU A 173 5.54 -17.43 7.31
N GLU A 174 6.49 -17.35 6.37
CA GLU A 174 7.91 -17.19 6.71
C GLU A 174 8.17 -15.93 7.53
N LYS A 175 7.46 -14.82 7.20
CA LYS A 175 7.58 -13.57 7.96
C LYS A 175 6.97 -13.70 9.34
N LYS A 176 5.80 -14.35 9.48
CA LYS A 176 5.19 -14.63 10.77
C LYS A 176 6.17 -15.38 11.68
N ASP A 177 6.80 -16.45 11.17
CA ASP A 177 7.75 -17.25 11.96
C ASP A 177 8.96 -16.44 12.42
N LYS A 178 9.51 -15.60 11.53
CA LYS A 178 10.59 -14.68 11.89
C LYS A 178 10.17 -13.66 12.93
N ILE A 179 8.99 -13.08 12.77
CA ILE A 179 8.41 -12.10 13.70
C ILE A 179 8.18 -12.74 15.05
N SER A 180 7.61 -13.94 15.08
CA SER A 180 7.39 -14.69 16.32
C SER A 180 8.69 -14.94 17.09
N LYS A 181 9.79 -15.23 16.37
CA LYS A 181 11.10 -15.37 16.98
C LYS A 181 11.61 -14.07 17.61
N ILE A 182 11.38 -12.93 16.95
CA ILE A 182 11.81 -11.63 17.48
C ILE A 182 10.95 -11.20 18.67
N ILE A 183 9.65 -11.45 18.61
CA ILE A 183 8.70 -10.98 19.62
C ILE A 183 8.74 -11.86 20.88
N TRP A 184 8.72 -13.18 20.71
CA TRP A 184 8.50 -14.10 21.84
C TRP A 184 9.72 -14.89 22.29
N TYR A 185 10.79 -14.95 21.49
CA TYR A 185 12.00 -15.72 21.80
C TYR A 185 13.27 -14.86 21.92
N ALA A 186 13.15 -13.52 21.82
CA ALA A 186 14.28 -12.59 21.97
C ALA A 186 14.46 -12.14 23.44
N VAL A 187 14.10 -13.01 24.40
CA VAL A 187 14.38 -12.84 25.83
C VAL A 187 15.72 -13.49 26.17
#